data_5f831b9e48a197a471c556ae18779021
#
_entry.id   5f831b9e48a197a471c556ae18779021
#
_cell.length_a   1.000
_cell.length_b   1.000
_cell.length_c   1.000
_cell.angle_alpha   90.00
_cell.angle_beta   90.00
_cell.angle_gamma   90.00
#
_symmetry.space_group_name_H-M   'P 1'
#
loop_
_entity.id
_entity.type
_entity.pdbx_description
1 polymer ?
#
loop_
_entity_poly.entity_id
_entity_poly.type
_entity_poly.pdbx_seq_one_letter_code
_entity_poly.pdbx_strand_id
1 'polypeptide(L)'
;NSVDSRVAVGTSEELTKALAAKLDQNKNLAWIAEHADKYSDKSLIELALAHPEAIDFVANYPDSDGKAKTYDDSITKGTAPQLYTWDSRWGGVSYAGSVIATKGSGPTALSMAYMGLTGKNNWTPADIAGAIETAKATDTDSGMNRSFLEKNLANLGLTADSYNISADNITTLLDAETFLLVEVKGNKLSSDGDHWILVTSKNDDGTVNVHDPLSPEVSARPWAAETIASAAN
;
A
#
# COMPACT_ATOMS: atom_id res chain seq x y z
N ASN A 1 -31.41 -0.97 7.69
CA ASN A 1 -30.55 -1.42 6.61
C ASN A 1 -31.04 -0.88 5.27
N SER A 2 -30.14 -0.30 4.49
CA SER A 2 -30.42 0.07 3.12
C SER A 2 -30.59 -1.21 2.28
N VAL A 3 -31.56 -1.20 1.38
CA VAL A 3 -31.83 -2.34 0.51
C VAL A 3 -31.56 -1.93 -0.93
N ASP A 4 -30.68 -2.65 -1.59
CA ASP A 4 -30.46 -2.56 -3.03
C ASP A 4 -30.33 -3.98 -3.56
N SER A 5 -31.14 -4.34 -4.55
CA SER A 5 -31.20 -5.70 -5.09
C SER A 5 -29.89 -6.16 -5.74
N ARG A 6 -29.00 -5.23 -6.05
CA ARG A 6 -27.69 -5.52 -6.66
C ARG A 6 -26.62 -5.82 -5.63
N VAL A 7 -26.92 -5.64 -4.35
CA VAL A 7 -25.97 -5.82 -3.23
C VAL A 7 -26.44 -6.96 -2.34
N ALA A 8 -25.53 -7.82 -1.91
CA ALA A 8 -25.85 -8.98 -1.09
C ALA A 8 -26.58 -8.59 0.19
N VAL A 9 -27.57 -9.39 0.56
CA VAL A 9 -28.34 -9.23 1.77
C VAL A 9 -27.41 -9.33 2.99
N GLY A 10 -27.63 -8.47 3.98
CA GLY A 10 -26.80 -8.40 5.20
C GLY A 10 -25.63 -7.42 5.11
N THR A 11 -25.38 -6.83 3.95
CA THR A 11 -24.38 -5.77 3.80
C THR A 11 -24.84 -4.54 4.58
N SER A 12 -23.91 -3.87 5.26
CA SER A 12 -24.22 -2.66 6.03
C SER A 12 -24.84 -1.59 5.13
N GLU A 13 -25.63 -0.70 5.72
CA GLU A 13 -26.25 0.42 4.99
C GLU A 13 -25.21 1.31 4.32
N GLU A 14 -24.14 1.65 5.05
CA GLU A 14 -23.08 2.51 4.56
C GLU A 14 -22.36 1.89 3.36
N LEU A 15 -21.99 0.62 3.47
CA LEU A 15 -21.31 -0.09 2.38
C LEU A 15 -22.24 -0.31 1.19
N THR A 16 -23.51 -0.58 1.43
CA THR A 16 -24.53 -0.72 0.37
C THR A 16 -24.64 0.57 -0.45
N LYS A 17 -24.70 1.72 0.22
CA LYS A 17 -24.76 3.01 -0.47
C LYS A 17 -23.49 3.27 -1.30
N ALA A 18 -22.32 2.99 -0.72
CA ALA A 18 -21.05 3.20 -1.40
C ALA A 18 -20.93 2.34 -2.65
N LEU A 19 -21.32 1.08 -2.57
CA LEU A 19 -21.34 0.16 -3.71
C LEU A 19 -22.35 0.61 -4.76
N ALA A 20 -23.58 0.88 -4.35
CA ALA A 20 -24.67 1.26 -5.28
C ALA A 20 -24.31 2.48 -6.13
N ALA A 21 -23.53 3.43 -5.56
CA ALA A 21 -23.13 4.64 -6.27
C ALA A 21 -22.15 4.37 -7.43
N LYS A 22 -21.50 3.20 -7.48
CA LYS A 22 -20.43 2.91 -8.44
C LYS A 22 -20.68 1.67 -9.31
N LEU A 23 -21.76 0.92 -9.11
CA LEU A 23 -21.98 -0.37 -9.77
C LEU A 23 -22.01 -0.28 -11.30
N ASP A 24 -22.52 0.81 -11.84
CA ASP A 24 -22.65 0.99 -13.29
C ASP A 24 -21.32 1.27 -13.98
N GLN A 25 -20.27 1.52 -13.21
CA GLN A 25 -18.96 1.90 -13.73
C GLN A 25 -18.05 0.69 -14.04
N ASN A 26 -18.31 -0.47 -13.40
CA ASN A 26 -17.45 -1.63 -13.53
C ASN A 26 -18.21 -2.90 -13.19
N LYS A 27 -18.22 -3.86 -14.13
CA LYS A 27 -18.95 -5.13 -13.93
C LYS A 27 -18.34 -6.01 -12.84
N ASN A 28 -17.03 -5.93 -12.61
CA ASN A 28 -16.39 -6.68 -11.53
C ASN A 28 -16.74 -6.10 -10.15
N LEU A 29 -16.94 -4.79 -10.06
CA LEU A 29 -17.47 -4.17 -8.85
C LEU A 29 -18.93 -4.61 -8.61
N ALA A 30 -19.74 -4.73 -9.65
CA ALA A 30 -21.07 -5.27 -9.55
C ALA A 30 -21.06 -6.72 -9.03
N TRP A 31 -20.12 -7.54 -9.49
CA TRP A 31 -19.92 -8.89 -8.99
C TRP A 31 -19.56 -8.88 -7.49
N ILE A 32 -18.62 -8.03 -7.07
CA ILE A 32 -18.25 -7.88 -5.66
C ILE A 32 -19.48 -7.52 -4.81
N ALA A 33 -20.29 -6.57 -5.26
CA ALA A 33 -21.49 -6.14 -4.54
C ALA A 33 -22.50 -7.29 -4.37
N GLU A 34 -22.75 -8.05 -5.44
CA GLU A 34 -23.63 -9.20 -5.42
C GLU A 34 -23.14 -10.31 -4.48
N HIS A 35 -21.82 -10.41 -4.33
CA HIS A 35 -21.15 -11.42 -3.51
C HIS A 35 -20.48 -10.84 -2.26
N ALA A 36 -20.95 -9.70 -1.77
CA ALA A 36 -20.34 -9.03 -0.61
C ALA A 36 -20.31 -9.91 0.65
N ASP A 37 -21.22 -10.88 0.75
CA ASP A 37 -21.26 -11.87 1.83
C ASP A 37 -20.09 -12.87 1.81
N LYS A 38 -19.36 -12.97 0.71
CA LYS A 38 -18.14 -13.80 0.60
C LYS A 38 -16.91 -13.14 1.22
N TYR A 39 -17.01 -11.87 1.59
CA TYR A 39 -15.89 -11.10 2.17
C TYR A 39 -16.13 -10.91 3.66
N SER A 40 -15.51 -11.73 4.48
CA SER A 40 -15.52 -11.52 5.94
C SER A 40 -14.75 -10.26 6.34
N ASP A 41 -13.70 -9.93 5.59
CA ASP A 41 -12.93 -8.71 5.76
C ASP A 41 -13.46 -7.64 4.80
N LYS A 42 -14.26 -6.72 5.33
CA LYS A 42 -14.89 -5.67 4.52
C LYS A 42 -13.90 -4.63 4.02
N SER A 43 -12.69 -4.57 4.57
CA SER A 43 -11.65 -3.67 4.09
C SER A 43 -11.23 -3.99 2.64
N LEU A 44 -11.41 -5.22 2.19
CA LEU A 44 -11.20 -5.60 0.79
C LEU A 44 -12.19 -4.91 -0.14
N ILE A 45 -13.46 -4.84 0.25
CA ILE A 45 -14.48 -4.12 -0.54
C ILE A 45 -14.17 -2.62 -0.54
N GLU A 46 -13.79 -2.08 0.61
CA GLU A 46 -13.39 -0.66 0.71
C GLU A 46 -12.20 -0.33 -0.18
N LEU A 47 -11.23 -1.25 -0.29
CA LEU A 47 -10.09 -1.10 -1.20
C LEU A 47 -10.55 -0.99 -2.66
N ALA A 48 -11.47 -1.86 -3.09
CA ALA A 48 -12.02 -1.82 -4.45
C ALA A 48 -12.79 -0.53 -4.72
N LEU A 49 -13.49 -0.01 -3.72
CA LEU A 49 -14.21 1.27 -3.83
C LEU A 49 -13.25 2.46 -3.91
N ALA A 50 -12.14 2.41 -3.20
CA ALA A 50 -11.15 3.49 -3.18
C ALA A 50 -10.30 3.52 -4.45
N HIS A 51 -9.97 2.35 -5.01
CA HIS A 51 -9.03 2.22 -6.12
C HIS A 51 -9.58 1.28 -7.21
N PRO A 52 -10.04 1.83 -8.35
CA PRO A 52 -10.51 1.00 -9.45
C PRO A 52 -9.50 -0.05 -9.93
N GLU A 53 -8.20 0.25 -9.83
CA GLU A 53 -7.12 -0.65 -10.22
C GLU A 53 -7.05 -1.91 -9.34
N ALA A 54 -7.62 -1.88 -8.14
CA ALA A 54 -7.67 -3.03 -7.23
C ALA A 54 -8.91 -3.91 -7.41
N ILE A 55 -9.88 -3.48 -8.21
CA ILE A 55 -11.19 -4.17 -8.35
C ILE A 55 -11.00 -5.62 -8.79
N ASP A 56 -10.16 -5.86 -9.79
CA ASP A 56 -9.97 -7.23 -10.32
C ASP A 56 -9.35 -8.15 -9.26
N PHE A 57 -8.38 -7.66 -8.50
CA PHE A 57 -7.82 -8.40 -7.39
C PHE A 57 -8.90 -8.77 -6.36
N VAL A 58 -9.72 -7.79 -5.97
CA VAL A 58 -10.77 -8.01 -4.96
C VAL A 58 -11.82 -8.98 -5.47
N ALA A 59 -12.24 -8.87 -6.74
CA ALA A 59 -13.20 -9.79 -7.34
C ALA A 59 -12.70 -11.25 -7.34
N ASN A 60 -11.40 -11.44 -7.55
CA ASN A 60 -10.79 -12.77 -7.59
C ASN A 60 -10.38 -13.29 -6.19
N TYR A 61 -10.42 -12.45 -5.18
CA TYR A 61 -9.92 -12.79 -3.85
C TYR A 61 -10.58 -14.03 -3.22
N PRO A 62 -11.92 -14.25 -3.32
CA PRO A 62 -12.53 -15.44 -2.74
C PRO A 62 -11.95 -16.77 -3.24
N ASP A 63 -11.35 -16.77 -4.44
CA ASP A 63 -10.70 -17.94 -5.02
C ASP A 63 -9.19 -17.98 -4.79
N SER A 64 -8.63 -17.02 -4.05
CA SER A 64 -7.20 -16.97 -3.76
C SER A 64 -6.77 -18.09 -2.82
N ASP A 65 -5.60 -18.68 -3.08
CA ASP A 65 -5.00 -19.67 -2.19
C ASP A 65 -4.21 -19.05 -1.02
N GLY A 66 -4.12 -17.73 -0.96
CA GLY A 66 -3.40 -17.01 0.10
C GLY A 66 -1.89 -17.16 0.06
N LYS A 67 -1.33 -17.65 -1.03
CA LYS A 67 0.09 -17.92 -1.18
C LYS A 67 0.77 -16.87 -2.05
N ALA A 68 2.02 -16.56 -1.72
CA ALA A 68 2.86 -15.73 -2.56
C ALA A 68 3.19 -16.44 -3.87
N LYS A 69 3.28 -15.66 -4.95
CA LYS A 69 3.68 -16.13 -6.27
C LYS A 69 5.06 -15.56 -6.61
N THR A 70 5.72 -16.17 -7.58
CA THR A 70 7.03 -15.74 -8.04
C THR A 70 7.01 -14.31 -8.57
N TYR A 71 7.99 -13.53 -8.16
CA TYR A 71 8.28 -12.20 -8.69
C TYR A 71 9.69 -12.21 -9.26
N ASP A 72 9.79 -12.09 -10.56
CA ASP A 72 11.06 -12.17 -11.29
C ASP A 72 11.28 -10.98 -12.25
N ASP A 73 10.54 -9.88 -12.04
CA ASP A 73 10.72 -8.68 -12.84
C ASP A 73 12.14 -8.12 -12.67
N SER A 74 12.72 -7.65 -13.76
CA SER A 74 14.05 -7.02 -13.75
C SER A 74 14.01 -5.68 -13.05
N ILE A 75 15.02 -5.40 -12.22
CA ILE A 75 15.14 -4.16 -11.47
C ILE A 75 16.37 -3.41 -11.95
N THR A 76 16.24 -2.11 -12.11
CA THR A 76 17.36 -1.22 -12.39
C THR A 76 17.82 -0.57 -11.07
N LYS A 77 19.06 -0.84 -10.67
CA LYS A 77 19.63 -0.21 -9.48
C LYS A 77 19.59 1.32 -9.63
N GLY A 78 19.13 2.00 -8.60
CA GLY A 78 18.93 3.45 -8.57
C GLY A 78 17.52 3.89 -8.92
N THR A 79 16.66 2.99 -9.41
CA THR A 79 15.27 3.28 -9.75
C THR A 79 14.34 2.31 -9.02
N ALA A 80 13.59 2.83 -8.04
CA ALA A 80 12.60 2.01 -7.34
C ALA A 80 11.45 1.67 -8.30
N PRO A 81 11.04 0.39 -8.39
CA PRO A 81 9.83 0.05 -9.14
C PRO A 81 8.60 0.61 -8.45
N GLN A 82 7.50 0.79 -9.17
CA GLN A 82 6.21 1.06 -8.56
C GLN A 82 5.50 -0.27 -8.35
N LEU A 83 5.32 -0.65 -7.08
CA LEU A 83 4.57 -1.84 -6.69
C LEU A 83 3.31 -1.44 -5.93
N TYR A 84 2.27 -2.27 -6.04
CA TYR A 84 1.02 -2.07 -5.31
C TYR A 84 0.72 -3.24 -4.40
N THR A 85 0.05 -2.97 -3.30
CA THR A 85 -0.30 -3.98 -2.29
C THR A 85 -1.20 -5.09 -2.85
N TRP A 86 -2.06 -4.76 -3.80
CA TRP A 86 -3.03 -5.71 -4.38
C TRP A 86 -2.51 -6.51 -5.58
N ASP A 87 -1.24 -6.41 -5.90
CA ASP A 87 -0.65 -7.27 -6.92
C ASP A 87 -0.93 -8.74 -6.56
N SER A 88 -1.44 -9.52 -7.52
CA SER A 88 -1.86 -10.90 -7.28
C SER A 88 -0.73 -11.80 -6.78
N ARG A 89 0.53 -11.41 -7.00
CA ARG A 89 1.69 -12.18 -6.57
C ARG A 89 1.90 -12.16 -5.05
N TRP A 90 1.30 -11.20 -4.33
CA TRP A 90 1.41 -11.12 -2.86
C TRP A 90 0.15 -10.63 -2.15
N GLY A 91 -0.79 -10.01 -2.87
CA GLY A 91 -1.93 -9.30 -2.25
C GLY A 91 -2.82 -10.17 -1.36
N GLY A 92 -2.97 -11.45 -1.67
CA GLY A 92 -3.80 -12.37 -0.90
C GLY A 92 -3.12 -13.00 0.31
N VAL A 93 -1.83 -12.75 0.52
CA VAL A 93 -1.09 -13.30 1.65
C VAL A 93 -1.55 -12.66 2.95
N SER A 94 -1.80 -13.48 3.99
CA SER A 94 -2.22 -13.00 5.32
C SER A 94 -1.17 -12.07 5.92
N TYR A 95 -1.63 -10.94 6.45
CA TYR A 95 -0.76 -9.94 7.06
C TYR A 95 -1.52 -9.03 8.01
N ALA A 96 -0.98 -8.82 9.21
CA ALA A 96 -1.48 -7.86 10.20
C ALA A 96 -2.99 -8.01 10.51
N GLY A 97 -3.46 -9.25 10.57
CA GLY A 97 -4.88 -9.56 10.83
C GLY A 97 -5.79 -9.41 9.61
N SER A 98 -5.24 -9.09 8.45
CA SER A 98 -5.94 -8.97 7.17
C SER A 98 -5.09 -9.63 6.09
N VAL A 99 -4.83 -8.92 4.98
CA VAL A 99 -3.95 -9.37 3.90
C VAL A 99 -3.04 -8.22 3.46
N ILE A 100 -2.02 -8.54 2.67
CA ILE A 100 -1.10 -7.52 2.16
C ILE A 100 -1.83 -6.44 1.37
N ALA A 101 -2.83 -6.82 0.58
CA ALA A 101 -3.59 -5.86 -0.24
C ALA A 101 -4.18 -4.72 0.60
N THR A 102 -4.59 -4.98 1.83
CA THR A 102 -5.24 -3.98 2.70
C THR A 102 -4.31 -3.36 3.72
N LYS A 103 -3.35 -4.12 4.26
CA LYS A 103 -2.47 -3.70 5.35
C LYS A 103 -0.98 -3.66 4.98
N GLY A 104 -0.63 -3.98 3.75
CA GLY A 104 0.74 -4.20 3.35
C GLY A 104 1.48 -2.99 2.77
N SER A 105 1.07 -1.76 3.03
CA SER A 105 1.78 -0.59 2.49
C SER A 105 3.23 -0.51 2.98
N GLY A 106 3.47 -0.82 4.26
CA GLY A 106 4.83 -0.84 4.82
C GLY A 106 5.76 -1.84 4.13
N PRO A 107 5.40 -3.13 4.11
CA PRO A 107 6.18 -4.13 3.38
C PRO A 107 6.39 -3.78 1.91
N THR A 108 5.38 -3.25 1.24
CA THR A 108 5.45 -2.91 -0.18
C THR A 108 6.37 -1.71 -0.42
N ALA A 109 6.24 -0.66 0.39
CA ALA A 109 7.12 0.51 0.30
C ALA A 109 8.58 0.13 0.59
N LEU A 110 8.82 -0.70 1.61
CA LEU A 110 10.17 -1.16 1.94
C LEU A 110 10.75 -2.06 0.85
N SER A 111 9.94 -2.91 0.23
CA SER A 111 10.36 -3.73 -0.90
C SER A 111 10.79 -2.87 -2.10
N MET A 112 10.02 -1.83 -2.43
CA MET A 112 10.38 -0.88 -3.48
C MET A 112 11.72 -0.18 -3.17
N ALA A 113 11.92 0.23 -1.92
CA ALA A 113 13.17 0.84 -1.47
C ALA A 113 14.34 -0.14 -1.63
N TYR A 114 14.18 -1.37 -1.16
CA TYR A 114 15.20 -2.41 -1.29
C TYR A 114 15.59 -2.64 -2.76
N MET A 115 14.58 -2.82 -3.61
CA MET A 115 14.81 -3.06 -5.03
C MET A 115 15.53 -1.90 -5.70
N GLY A 116 15.12 -0.67 -5.41
CA GLY A 116 15.76 0.52 -5.97
C GLY A 116 17.17 0.71 -5.48
N LEU A 117 17.46 0.45 -4.21
CA LEU A 117 18.78 0.62 -3.65
C LEU A 117 19.76 -0.48 -4.07
N THR A 118 19.30 -1.71 -4.22
CA THR A 118 20.18 -2.88 -4.48
C THR A 118 20.17 -3.36 -5.92
N GLY A 119 19.13 -3.08 -6.68
CA GLY A 119 18.91 -3.65 -8.00
C GLY A 119 18.50 -5.12 -7.97
N LYS A 120 18.13 -5.65 -6.80
CA LYS A 120 17.75 -7.04 -6.60
C LYS A 120 16.24 -7.15 -6.36
N ASN A 121 15.67 -8.30 -6.73
CA ASN A 121 14.23 -8.56 -6.58
C ASN A 121 13.91 -9.67 -5.55
N ASN A 122 14.86 -10.06 -4.71
CA ASN A 122 14.73 -11.20 -3.81
C ASN A 122 14.08 -10.89 -2.46
N TRP A 123 13.69 -9.65 -2.20
CA TRP A 123 12.89 -9.26 -1.04
C TRP A 123 11.59 -8.61 -1.51
N THR A 124 10.61 -9.45 -1.83
CA THR A 124 9.28 -9.03 -2.30
C THR A 124 8.43 -8.49 -1.15
N PRO A 125 7.31 -7.84 -1.42
CA PRO A 125 6.37 -7.47 -0.35
C PRO A 125 5.96 -8.64 0.54
N ALA A 126 5.77 -9.84 -0.03
CA ALA A 126 5.43 -11.02 0.77
C ALA A 126 6.59 -11.46 1.69
N ASP A 127 7.82 -11.42 1.20
CA ASP A 127 8.99 -11.76 2.01
C ASP A 127 9.16 -10.80 3.19
N ILE A 128 9.02 -9.52 2.93
CA ILE A 128 9.13 -8.49 3.97
C ILE A 128 7.97 -8.58 4.95
N ALA A 129 6.76 -8.80 4.47
CA ALA A 129 5.59 -9.00 5.34
C ALA A 129 5.82 -10.17 6.31
N GLY A 130 6.37 -11.28 5.82
CA GLY A 130 6.74 -12.42 6.65
C GLY A 130 7.79 -12.07 7.72
N ALA A 131 8.79 -11.27 7.36
CA ALA A 131 9.81 -10.81 8.31
C ALA A 131 9.22 -9.89 9.39
N ILE A 132 8.29 -9.00 9.01
CA ILE A 132 7.61 -8.11 9.97
C ILE A 132 6.75 -8.93 10.94
N GLU A 133 6.01 -9.92 10.44
CA GLU A 133 5.21 -10.82 11.28
C GLU A 133 6.10 -11.59 12.26
N THR A 134 7.21 -12.15 11.79
CA THR A 134 8.17 -12.87 12.64
C THR A 134 8.76 -11.97 13.72
N ALA A 135 9.04 -10.71 13.39
CA ALA A 135 9.55 -9.72 14.34
C ALA A 135 8.47 -9.17 15.29
N LYS A 136 7.19 -9.55 15.09
CA LYS A 136 6.05 -9.01 15.84
C LYS A 136 5.97 -7.49 15.75
N ALA A 137 6.24 -6.97 14.56
CA ALA A 137 6.30 -5.53 14.30
C ALA A 137 5.14 -5.03 13.43
N THR A 138 4.03 -5.76 13.41
CA THR A 138 2.80 -5.29 12.75
C THR A 138 2.12 -4.20 13.58
N ASP A 139 1.31 -3.40 12.91
CA ASP A 139 0.55 -2.31 13.51
C ASP A 139 -0.90 -2.39 13.02
N THR A 140 -1.86 -2.14 13.91
CA THR A 140 -3.28 -2.26 13.57
C THR A 140 -3.77 -1.15 12.64
N ASP A 141 -3.10 0.00 12.61
CA ASP A 141 -3.49 1.14 11.78
C ASP A 141 -2.78 1.12 10.43
N SER A 142 -1.47 1.33 10.43
CA SER A 142 -0.67 1.40 9.20
C SER A 142 -0.17 0.05 8.70
N GLY A 143 -0.30 -1.01 9.50
CA GLY A 143 0.17 -2.35 9.19
C GLY A 143 1.62 -2.63 9.56
N MET A 144 2.48 -1.63 9.69
CA MET A 144 3.89 -1.79 10.06
C MET A 144 4.29 -0.80 11.13
N ASN A 145 4.85 -1.31 12.22
CA ASN A 145 5.42 -0.48 13.27
C ASN A 145 6.82 -0.03 12.85
N ARG A 146 7.14 1.25 13.11
CA ARG A 146 8.44 1.80 12.72
C ARG A 146 9.61 1.15 13.44
N SER A 147 9.38 0.40 14.53
CA SER A 147 10.41 -0.39 15.21
C SER A 147 11.09 -1.41 14.28
N PHE A 148 10.37 -1.89 13.26
CA PHE A 148 10.97 -2.79 12.26
C PHE A 148 12.10 -2.10 11.52
N LEU A 149 11.92 -0.84 11.15
CA LEU A 149 12.94 -0.06 10.45
C LEU A 149 14.15 0.22 11.35
N GLU A 150 13.94 0.34 12.65
CA GLU A 150 15.01 0.62 13.61
C GLU A 150 15.83 -0.61 13.95
N LYS A 151 15.22 -1.80 13.94
CA LYS A 151 15.83 -3.01 14.54
C LYS A 151 16.12 -4.13 13.54
N ASN A 152 15.46 -4.19 12.40
CA ASN A 152 15.42 -5.40 11.57
C ASN A 152 15.94 -5.23 10.14
N LEU A 153 16.36 -4.03 9.73
CA LEU A 153 16.78 -3.79 8.34
C LEU A 153 18.10 -4.47 7.97
N ALA A 154 18.94 -4.80 8.94
CA ALA A 154 20.20 -5.46 8.68
C ALA A 154 20.03 -6.79 7.93
N ASN A 155 18.92 -7.49 8.15
CA ASN A 155 18.61 -8.75 7.46
C ASN A 155 18.43 -8.56 5.94
N LEU A 156 18.03 -7.35 5.53
CA LEU A 156 17.89 -6.97 4.13
C LEU A 156 19.17 -6.34 3.57
N GLY A 157 20.21 -6.19 4.38
CA GLY A 157 21.41 -5.48 3.99
C GLY A 157 21.22 -3.95 3.89
N LEU A 158 20.20 -3.43 4.53
CA LEU A 158 19.89 -1.99 4.53
C LEU A 158 20.17 -1.36 5.89
N THR A 159 20.38 -0.06 5.87
CA THR A 159 20.45 0.77 7.08
C THR A 159 19.43 1.90 6.95
N ALA A 160 18.94 2.39 8.09
CA ALA A 160 18.03 3.53 8.13
C ALA A 160 18.40 4.46 9.27
N ASP A 161 18.26 5.75 9.02
CA ASP A 161 18.31 6.79 10.03
C ASP A 161 16.94 7.41 10.15
N SER A 162 16.61 7.86 11.36
CA SER A 162 15.32 8.51 11.65
C SER A 162 15.51 10.02 11.71
N TYR A 163 14.63 10.75 11.07
CA TYR A 163 14.65 12.21 11.04
C TYR A 163 13.29 12.77 11.39
N ASN A 164 13.27 13.98 11.94
CA ASN A 164 12.02 14.73 12.09
C ASN A 164 11.45 15.05 10.71
N ILE A 165 10.14 14.87 10.54
CA ILE A 165 9.49 15.16 9.28
C ILE A 165 9.35 16.66 9.09
N SER A 166 9.91 17.17 7.99
CA SER A 166 9.81 18.55 7.56
C SER A 166 10.04 18.62 6.05
N ALA A 167 9.54 19.68 5.43
CA ALA A 167 9.79 19.90 4.00
C ALA A 167 11.30 19.99 3.71
N ASP A 168 12.05 20.69 4.56
CA ASP A 168 13.49 20.82 4.39
C ASP A 168 14.22 19.48 4.49
N ASN A 169 13.89 18.65 5.47
CA ASN A 169 14.48 17.32 5.59
C ASN A 169 14.15 16.44 4.40
N ILE A 170 12.90 16.47 3.93
CA ILE A 170 12.50 15.70 2.76
C ILE A 170 13.37 16.05 1.56
N THR A 171 13.52 17.33 1.23
CA THR A 171 14.27 17.76 0.05
C THR A 171 15.78 17.61 0.22
N THR A 172 16.30 17.83 1.44
CA THR A 172 17.73 17.78 1.71
C THR A 172 18.28 16.36 1.74
N LEU A 173 17.50 15.40 2.24
CA LEU A 173 17.92 14.01 2.39
C LEU A 173 17.82 13.20 1.11
N LEU A 174 17.00 13.62 0.16
CA LEU A 174 16.83 12.91 -1.09
C LEU A 174 18.04 13.09 -2.01
N ASP A 175 18.65 11.97 -2.40
CA ASP A 175 19.68 11.91 -3.43
C ASP A 175 19.62 10.56 -4.14
N ALA A 176 20.60 10.26 -5.00
CA ALA A 176 20.61 9.05 -5.82
C ALA A 176 20.69 7.74 -5.02
N GLU A 177 21.05 7.81 -3.75
CA GLU A 177 21.28 6.63 -2.89
C GLU A 177 20.37 6.62 -1.66
N THR A 178 19.45 7.59 -1.56
CA THR A 178 18.58 7.75 -0.38
C THR A 178 17.13 7.87 -0.79
N PHE A 179 16.33 6.96 -0.26
CA PHE A 179 14.87 7.05 -0.32
C PHE A 179 14.33 7.34 1.08
N LEU A 180 13.13 7.90 1.13
CA LEU A 180 12.47 8.20 2.42
C LEU A 180 11.22 7.33 2.55
N LEU A 181 11.13 6.60 3.67
CA LEU A 181 9.91 5.94 4.09
C LEU A 181 9.15 6.87 5.02
N VAL A 182 7.92 7.19 4.66
CA VAL A 182 7.09 8.14 5.41
C VAL A 182 5.76 7.47 5.76
N GLU A 183 5.39 7.52 7.04
CA GLU A 183 4.07 7.09 7.49
C GLU A 183 3.14 8.29 7.40
N VAL A 184 2.17 8.23 6.50
CA VAL A 184 1.13 9.27 6.38
C VAL A 184 -0.05 8.90 7.26
N LYS A 185 -0.72 9.93 7.79
CA LYS A 185 -1.75 9.78 8.83
C LYS A 185 -3.13 10.13 8.30
N GLY A 186 -4.10 9.30 8.64
CA GLY A 186 -5.49 9.53 8.30
C GLY A 186 -5.70 9.70 6.81
N ASN A 187 -6.60 10.58 6.44
CA ASN A 187 -6.96 10.85 5.04
C ASN A 187 -6.34 12.15 4.52
N LYS A 188 -5.16 12.50 5.00
CA LYS A 188 -4.52 13.78 4.64
C LYS A 188 -3.91 13.77 3.24
N LEU A 189 -3.48 12.60 2.75
CA LEU A 189 -2.90 12.46 1.41
C LEU A 189 -3.89 11.81 0.43
N SER A 190 -4.60 10.80 0.89
CA SER A 190 -5.59 10.04 0.14
C SER A 190 -6.66 9.51 1.07
N SER A 191 -7.64 8.76 0.57
CA SER A 191 -8.68 8.12 1.39
C SER A 191 -8.26 6.81 2.04
N ASP A 192 -6.97 6.47 2.00
CA ASP A 192 -6.48 5.14 2.42
C ASP A 192 -6.20 4.99 3.92
N GLY A 193 -6.42 6.04 4.71
CA GLY A 193 -6.10 6.02 6.13
C GLY A 193 -4.59 6.06 6.39
N ASP A 194 -4.18 5.65 7.59
CA ASP A 194 -2.76 5.57 7.95
C ASP A 194 -2.07 4.51 7.07
N HIS A 195 -1.00 4.90 6.40
CA HIS A 195 -0.22 3.97 5.57
C HIS A 195 1.18 4.50 5.29
N TRP A 196 2.03 3.65 4.71
CA TRP A 196 3.41 3.98 4.38
C TRP A 196 3.55 4.31 2.90
N ILE A 197 4.34 5.34 2.61
CA ILE A 197 4.73 5.72 1.25
C ILE A 197 6.23 5.76 1.12
N LEU A 198 6.73 5.71 -0.12
CA LEU A 198 8.14 5.90 -0.44
C LEU A 198 8.31 7.19 -1.22
N VAL A 199 9.15 8.08 -0.74
CA VAL A 199 9.57 9.28 -1.48
C VAL A 199 10.89 8.95 -2.16
N THR A 200 10.94 9.03 -3.49
CA THR A 200 12.05 8.46 -4.27
C THR A 200 13.04 9.48 -4.78
N SER A 201 12.58 10.67 -5.10
CA SER A 201 13.43 11.69 -5.74
C SER A 201 12.80 13.07 -5.65
N LYS A 202 13.62 14.08 -5.90
CA LYS A 202 13.15 15.46 -6.03
C LYS A 202 13.34 15.95 -7.45
N ASN A 203 12.48 16.86 -7.86
CA ASN A 203 12.51 17.53 -9.16
C ASN A 203 13.18 18.90 -9.04
N ASP A 204 13.58 19.48 -10.17
CA ASP A 204 14.25 20.78 -10.21
C ASP A 204 13.40 21.91 -9.61
N ASP A 205 12.08 21.78 -9.67
CA ASP A 205 11.15 22.75 -9.09
C ASP A 205 10.91 22.59 -7.57
N GLY A 206 11.60 21.65 -6.94
CA GLY A 206 11.48 21.37 -5.50
C GLY A 206 10.35 20.42 -5.12
N THR A 207 9.53 19.98 -6.07
CA THR A 207 8.54 18.92 -5.82
C THR A 207 9.23 17.57 -5.69
N VAL A 208 8.53 16.60 -5.09
CA VAL A 208 9.06 15.25 -4.88
C VAL A 208 8.18 14.21 -5.56
N ASN A 209 8.80 13.10 -5.93
CA ASN A 209 8.11 11.97 -6.53
C ASN A 209 7.83 10.92 -5.46
N VAL A 210 6.62 10.38 -5.47
CA VAL A 210 6.12 9.46 -4.45
C VAL A 210 5.68 8.17 -5.11
N HIS A 211 6.07 7.05 -4.50
CA HIS A 211 5.48 5.75 -4.78
C HIS A 211 4.58 5.37 -3.61
N ASP A 212 3.28 5.52 -3.80
CA ASP A 212 2.27 5.11 -2.83
C ASP A 212 1.82 3.69 -3.15
N PRO A 213 2.06 2.71 -2.26
CA PRO A 213 1.69 1.32 -2.54
C PRO A 213 0.18 1.08 -2.63
N LEU A 214 -0.63 2.04 -2.17
CA LEU A 214 -2.10 1.94 -2.19
C LEU A 214 -2.76 2.85 -3.22
N SER A 215 -2.05 3.82 -3.79
CA SER A 215 -2.70 4.82 -4.64
C SER A 215 -1.93 5.09 -5.93
N PRO A 216 -2.46 4.61 -7.05
CA PRO A 216 -1.95 5.02 -8.37
C PRO A 216 -2.07 6.52 -8.61
N GLU A 217 -3.12 7.16 -8.09
CA GLU A 217 -3.34 8.60 -8.26
C GLU A 217 -2.26 9.42 -7.56
N VAL A 218 -1.93 9.07 -6.31
CA VAL A 218 -0.84 9.72 -5.57
C VAL A 218 0.50 9.49 -6.28
N SER A 219 0.74 8.28 -6.76
CA SER A 219 1.99 7.90 -7.41
C SER A 219 2.18 8.53 -8.79
N ALA A 220 1.12 9.02 -9.43
CA ALA A 220 1.13 9.49 -10.81
C ALA A 220 1.60 10.93 -10.99
N ARG A 221 1.78 11.70 -9.91
CA ARG A 221 2.11 13.12 -9.99
C ARG A 221 3.13 13.52 -8.94
N PRO A 222 3.91 14.59 -9.18
CA PRO A 222 4.79 15.14 -8.15
C PRO A 222 3.98 15.89 -7.07
N TRP A 223 4.58 16.02 -5.89
CA TRP A 223 3.97 16.63 -4.72
C TRP A 223 4.88 17.68 -4.12
N ALA A 224 4.28 18.73 -3.54
CA ALA A 224 5.03 19.66 -2.71
C ALA A 224 5.54 18.93 -1.46
N ALA A 225 6.79 19.16 -1.07
CA ALA A 225 7.38 18.55 0.13
C ALA A 225 6.59 18.91 1.39
N GLU A 226 6.04 20.13 1.46
CA GLU A 226 5.20 20.59 2.56
C GLU A 226 3.93 19.75 2.71
N THR A 227 3.35 19.33 1.59
CA THR A 227 2.12 18.48 1.59
C THR A 227 2.45 17.12 2.19
N ILE A 228 3.57 16.51 1.81
CA ILE A 228 4.00 15.23 2.37
C ILE A 228 4.31 15.36 3.85
N ALA A 229 5.05 16.39 4.26
CA ALA A 229 5.38 16.64 5.66
C ALA A 229 4.10 16.83 6.51
N SER A 230 3.13 17.57 6.01
CA SER A 230 1.84 17.78 6.69
C SER A 230 1.03 16.50 6.80
N ALA A 231 1.09 15.63 5.80
CA ALA A 231 0.38 14.35 5.81
C ALA A 231 0.93 13.37 6.84
N ALA A 232 2.20 13.50 7.23
CA ALA A 232 2.87 12.64 8.19
C ALA A 232 2.60 13.02 9.66
N ASN A 233 1.99 14.15 9.89
CA ASN A 233 1.76 14.67 11.27
C ASN A 233 0.34 14.39 11.77
#